data_01eab07ea34377b4a79d6de271852905
#
_entry.id   01eab07ea34377b4a79d6de271852905
#
_cell.length_a   1.000
_cell.length_b   1.000
_cell.length_c   1.000
_cell.angle_alpha   90.00
_cell.angle_beta   90.00
_cell.angle_gamma   90.00
#
_symmetry.space_group_name_H-M   'P 1'
#
loop_
_entity.id
_entity.type
_entity.pdbx_description
1 polymer ?
#
loop_
_entity_poly.entity_id
_entity_poly.type
_entity_poly.pdbx_seq_one_letter_code
_entity_poly.pdbx_strand_id
1 'polypeptide(L)'
;MRLSIHAASYVGCVREKNEDMVLVSHTCVREDSFADTIELSDRDRCLTALADGMGGHLGGEVASSDVLRNLDYFFGDMPRGLSASDYNEAIVEWLNSINNMMDSKGHSEPCYHNMGTTLVALAYYNSRFYWMNCGDSRIYRLHDGSLRQLSTDHSLTNLVGGSNKHTNYITNCIGGGCKTSYIDMVDCTEQVLPGDVFLLCSDGLTCMLNDEEIEQLLNENADANDLCQKAIEAGGYDNVSVCIIKIV
;
A
#
# COMPACT_ATOMS: atom_id res chain seq x y z
N MET A 1 -15.37 8.80 -15.36
CA MET A 1 -15.17 8.18 -14.02
C MET A 1 -14.31 9.11 -13.22
N ARG A 2 -14.63 9.30 -11.98
CA ARG A 2 -13.89 10.20 -11.08
C ARG A 2 -13.48 9.43 -9.83
N LEU A 3 -12.27 9.66 -9.35
CA LEU A 3 -11.78 9.13 -8.09
C LEU A 3 -11.75 10.27 -7.06
N SER A 4 -12.36 10.07 -5.91
CA SER A 4 -12.16 10.93 -4.74
C SER A 4 -11.24 10.20 -3.77
N ILE A 5 -10.07 10.75 -3.51
CA ILE A 5 -9.00 10.11 -2.76
C ILE A 5 -8.72 10.91 -1.51
N HIS A 6 -8.61 10.22 -0.38
CA HIS A 6 -8.18 10.81 0.88
C HIS A 6 -7.14 9.91 1.55
N ALA A 7 -5.97 10.44 1.85
CA ALA A 7 -4.85 9.74 2.46
C ALA A 7 -4.43 10.42 3.77
N ALA A 8 -3.99 9.63 4.73
CA ALA A 8 -3.40 10.10 5.99
C ALA A 8 -2.34 9.12 6.47
N SER A 9 -1.28 9.64 7.11
CA SER A 9 -0.17 8.84 7.64
C SER A 9 0.39 9.49 8.89
N TYR A 10 0.45 8.75 10.00
CA TYR A 10 0.88 9.24 11.32
C TYR A 10 1.75 8.23 12.06
N VAL A 11 2.65 8.76 12.90
CA VAL A 11 3.62 7.96 13.67
C VAL A 11 2.99 7.04 14.72
N GLY A 12 1.74 7.32 15.14
CA GLY A 12 1.11 6.61 16.26
C GLY A 12 1.58 7.09 17.63
N CYS A 13 1.44 6.24 18.67
CA CYS A 13 1.73 6.61 20.07
C CYS A 13 3.06 6.07 20.59
N VAL A 14 3.63 5.04 19.95
CA VAL A 14 4.74 4.26 20.51
C VAL A 14 6.03 4.43 19.70
N ARG A 15 5.91 4.53 18.38
CA ARG A 15 7.07 4.70 17.50
C ARG A 15 7.62 6.12 17.60
N GLU A 16 8.94 6.27 17.42
CA GLU A 16 9.60 7.58 17.41
C GLU A 16 9.56 8.24 16.02
N LYS A 17 9.42 7.43 14.98
CA LYS A 17 9.41 7.85 13.57
C LYS A 17 8.32 7.16 12.79
N ASN A 18 7.85 7.84 11.78
CA ASN A 18 6.96 7.26 10.81
C ASN A 18 7.78 6.67 9.65
N GLU A 19 7.79 5.35 9.54
CA GLU A 19 8.45 4.62 8.46
C GLU A 19 7.48 4.30 7.31
N ASP A 20 6.18 4.55 7.49
CA ASP A 20 5.17 4.45 6.44
C ASP A 20 5.26 5.60 5.46
N MET A 21 4.73 5.40 4.26
CA MET A 21 4.47 6.44 3.29
C MET A 21 3.27 6.08 2.42
N VAL A 22 2.45 7.10 2.11
CA VAL A 22 1.37 6.97 1.13
C VAL A 22 1.69 7.82 -0.10
N LEU A 23 1.41 7.27 -1.28
CA LEU A 23 1.49 7.97 -2.57
C LEU A 23 0.08 8.15 -3.13
N VAL A 24 -0.30 9.40 -3.42
CA VAL A 24 -1.51 9.73 -4.16
C VAL A 24 -1.10 10.47 -5.43
N SER A 25 -1.26 9.83 -6.58
CA SER A 25 -0.72 10.34 -7.86
C SER A 25 0.77 10.64 -7.73
N HIS A 26 1.18 11.91 -7.67
CA HIS A 26 2.57 12.34 -7.56
C HIS A 26 2.91 12.92 -6.17
N THR A 27 1.98 12.86 -5.23
CA THR A 27 2.13 13.43 -3.88
C THR A 27 2.41 12.33 -2.87
N CYS A 28 3.55 12.43 -2.19
CA CYS A 28 3.89 11.56 -1.06
C CYS A 28 3.38 12.19 0.24
N VAL A 29 2.73 11.39 1.08
CA VAL A 29 2.13 11.80 2.37
C VAL A 29 2.79 11.01 3.49
N ARG A 30 3.34 11.73 4.48
CA ARG A 30 3.89 11.21 5.73
C ARG A 30 3.75 12.29 6.81
N GLU A 31 3.28 11.96 8.01
CA GLU A 31 2.96 12.89 9.11
C GLU A 31 2.00 14.02 8.68
N ASP A 32 1.08 13.69 7.76
CA ASP A 32 0.15 14.64 7.17
C ASP A 32 -1.07 13.92 6.61
N SER A 33 -2.00 14.69 6.08
CA SER A 33 -3.11 14.20 5.27
C SER A 33 -3.20 14.94 3.94
N PHE A 34 -3.74 14.26 2.94
CA PHE A 34 -3.90 14.80 1.59
C PHE A 34 -5.21 14.30 0.98
N ALA A 35 -5.92 15.19 0.31
CA ALA A 35 -7.12 14.85 -0.45
C ALA A 35 -7.03 15.39 -1.87
N ASP A 36 -7.47 14.57 -2.83
CA ASP A 36 -7.51 14.94 -4.24
C ASP A 36 -8.74 14.34 -4.94
N THR A 37 -9.09 14.91 -6.08
CA THR A 37 -10.16 14.41 -6.94
C THR A 37 -9.66 14.34 -8.38
N ILE A 38 -9.61 13.13 -8.92
CA ILE A 38 -9.01 12.84 -10.23
C ILE A 38 -10.12 12.43 -11.21
N GLU A 39 -10.23 13.16 -12.31
CA GLU A 39 -11.07 12.77 -13.45
C GLU A 39 -10.29 11.81 -14.35
N LEU A 40 -10.80 10.60 -14.52
CA LEU A 40 -10.17 9.58 -15.36
C LEU A 40 -10.78 9.54 -16.76
N SER A 41 -9.92 9.52 -17.76
CA SER A 41 -10.27 9.20 -19.16
C SER A 41 -9.53 7.95 -19.60
N ASP A 42 -9.88 7.42 -20.78
CA ASP A 42 -9.26 6.21 -21.33
C ASP A 42 -7.75 6.34 -21.58
N ARG A 43 -7.22 7.56 -21.53
CA ARG A 43 -5.80 7.84 -21.75
C ARG A 43 -5.03 8.19 -20.51
N ASP A 44 -5.72 8.31 -19.40
CA ASP A 44 -5.10 8.69 -18.14
C ASP A 44 -4.50 7.48 -17.44
N ARG A 45 -3.70 7.78 -16.47
CA ARG A 45 -3.18 6.83 -15.51
C ARG A 45 -3.24 7.45 -14.12
N CYS A 46 -3.51 6.64 -13.13
CA CYS A 46 -3.49 7.06 -11.74
C CYS A 46 -2.89 5.94 -10.90
N LEU A 47 -2.01 6.31 -10.00
CA LEU A 47 -1.41 5.38 -9.04
C LEU A 47 -1.66 5.90 -7.63
N THR A 48 -2.19 5.04 -6.80
CA THR A 48 -2.28 5.24 -5.36
C THR A 48 -1.64 4.06 -4.69
N ALA A 49 -0.70 4.29 -3.81
CA ALA A 49 0.07 3.22 -3.17
C ALA A 49 0.40 3.57 -1.72
N LEU A 50 0.66 2.54 -0.92
CA LEU A 50 1.11 2.64 0.45
C LEU A 50 2.25 1.66 0.67
N ALA A 51 3.25 2.08 1.41
CA ALA A 51 4.42 1.31 1.77
C ALA A 51 4.69 1.47 3.27
N ASP A 52 4.81 0.34 3.96
CA ASP A 52 5.18 0.24 5.37
C ASP A 52 6.65 -0.16 5.44
N GLY A 53 7.46 0.73 5.95
CA GLY A 53 8.91 0.60 5.96
C GLY A 53 9.43 -0.19 7.15
N MET A 54 10.40 -1.06 6.91
CA MET A 54 11.05 -1.88 7.93
C MET A 54 12.59 -1.83 7.79
N GLY A 55 13.32 -2.05 8.91
CA GLY A 55 14.77 -2.21 8.81
C GLY A 55 15.61 -1.39 9.79
N GLY A 56 15.09 -1.11 10.98
CA GLY A 56 15.81 -0.51 12.11
C GLY A 56 16.46 0.87 11.84
N HIS A 57 16.52 1.72 12.84
CA HIS A 57 17.11 3.06 12.88
C HIS A 57 16.67 4.07 11.79
N LEU A 58 17.10 3.93 10.54
CA LEU A 58 16.75 4.83 9.43
C LEU A 58 16.31 4.07 8.17
N GLY A 59 16.38 2.76 8.19
CA GLY A 59 16.19 1.95 6.99
C GLY A 59 14.76 1.97 6.47
N GLY A 60 13.76 1.83 7.34
CA GLY A 60 12.36 1.73 6.94
C GLY A 60 11.83 3.01 6.29
N GLU A 61 12.12 4.18 6.89
CA GLU A 61 11.71 5.47 6.35
C GLU A 61 12.26 5.71 4.93
N VAL A 62 13.51 5.30 4.71
CA VAL A 62 14.17 5.42 3.40
C VAL A 62 13.60 4.40 2.43
N ALA A 63 13.36 3.17 2.87
CA ALA A 63 12.85 2.11 2.05
C ALA A 63 11.47 2.43 1.46
N SER A 64 10.50 2.82 2.31
CA SER A 64 9.15 3.19 1.86
C SER A 64 9.18 4.39 0.92
N SER A 65 10.03 5.40 1.22
CA SER A 65 10.19 6.58 0.39
C SER A 65 10.79 6.26 -0.98
N ASP A 66 11.89 5.49 -1.01
CA ASP A 66 12.59 5.14 -2.25
C ASP A 66 11.70 4.28 -3.17
N VAL A 67 10.98 3.29 -2.59
CA VAL A 67 10.09 2.42 -3.34
C VAL A 67 8.94 3.19 -3.96
N LEU A 68 8.21 4.01 -3.19
CA LEU A 68 7.06 4.75 -3.72
C LEU A 68 7.46 5.82 -4.74
N ARG A 69 8.54 6.55 -4.51
CA ARG A 69 9.02 7.56 -5.47
C ARG A 69 9.52 6.93 -6.76
N ASN A 70 10.22 5.78 -6.66
CA ASN A 70 10.67 5.05 -7.82
C ASN A 70 9.48 4.44 -8.60
N LEU A 71 8.48 3.91 -7.89
CA LEU A 71 7.27 3.39 -8.52
C LEU A 71 6.48 4.49 -9.24
N ASP A 72 6.34 5.66 -8.63
CA ASP A 72 5.68 6.82 -9.25
C ASP A 72 6.36 7.24 -10.54
N TYR A 73 7.69 7.39 -10.51
CA TYR A 73 8.48 7.71 -11.68
C TYR A 73 8.36 6.65 -12.78
N PHE A 74 8.53 5.38 -12.42
CA PHE A 74 8.43 4.25 -13.35
C PHE A 74 7.03 4.17 -13.99
N PHE A 75 5.98 4.29 -13.18
CA PHE A 75 4.59 4.24 -13.65
C PHE A 75 4.27 5.44 -14.55
N GLY A 76 4.78 6.62 -14.21
CA GLY A 76 4.63 7.84 -15.00
C GLY A 76 5.27 7.74 -16.41
N ASP A 77 6.44 7.10 -16.49
CA ASP A 77 7.24 6.96 -17.74
C ASP A 77 6.85 5.70 -18.56
N MET A 78 6.01 4.84 -18.01
CA MET A 78 5.59 3.59 -18.68
C MET A 78 4.94 3.89 -20.04
N PRO A 79 5.26 3.13 -21.13
CA PRO A 79 4.61 3.29 -22.44
C PRO A 79 3.09 3.21 -22.32
N ARG A 80 2.37 3.87 -23.22
CA ARG A 80 0.91 3.74 -23.29
C ARG A 80 0.53 2.51 -24.11
N GLY A 81 -0.59 1.87 -23.74
CA GLY A 81 -1.19 0.81 -24.54
C GLY A 81 -0.50 -0.55 -24.42
N LEU A 82 0.25 -0.80 -23.36
CA LEU A 82 0.76 -2.14 -23.08
C LEU A 82 -0.40 -3.13 -22.93
N SER A 83 -0.20 -4.35 -23.42
CA SER A 83 -1.11 -5.45 -23.09
C SER A 83 -1.05 -5.77 -21.60
N ALA A 84 -2.03 -6.51 -21.08
CA ALA A 84 -2.02 -6.95 -19.67
C ALA A 84 -0.77 -7.79 -19.34
N SER A 85 -0.29 -8.61 -20.30
CA SER A 85 0.94 -9.38 -20.13
C SER A 85 2.16 -8.47 -20.04
N ASP A 86 2.32 -7.52 -20.99
CA ASP A 86 3.46 -6.62 -21.01
C ASP A 86 3.47 -5.69 -19.78
N TYR A 87 2.29 -5.27 -19.32
CA TYR A 87 2.16 -4.51 -18.09
C TYR A 87 2.64 -5.31 -16.88
N ASN A 88 2.24 -6.58 -16.78
CA ASN A 88 2.69 -7.48 -15.70
C ASN A 88 4.21 -7.69 -15.77
N GLU A 89 4.76 -7.97 -16.95
CA GLU A 89 6.21 -8.13 -17.14
C GLU A 89 6.97 -6.88 -16.71
N ALA A 90 6.48 -5.69 -17.09
CA ALA A 90 7.09 -4.42 -16.70
C ALA A 90 7.10 -4.20 -15.19
N ILE A 91 6.03 -4.55 -14.47
CA ILE A 91 5.99 -4.49 -12.99
C ILE A 91 6.98 -5.48 -12.35
N VAL A 92 7.09 -6.70 -12.91
CA VAL A 92 8.07 -7.70 -12.42
C VAL A 92 9.51 -7.22 -12.65
N GLU A 93 9.81 -6.64 -13.81
CA GLU A 93 11.12 -6.06 -14.10
C GLU A 93 11.44 -4.88 -13.17
N TRP A 94 10.45 -4.02 -12.93
CA TRP A 94 10.57 -2.94 -11.95
C TRP A 94 10.89 -3.49 -10.55
N LEU A 95 10.16 -4.52 -10.10
CA LEU A 95 10.40 -5.14 -8.79
C LEU A 95 11.82 -5.66 -8.64
N ASN A 96 12.32 -6.35 -9.67
CA ASN A 96 13.71 -6.85 -9.68
C ASN A 96 14.72 -5.70 -9.61
N SER A 97 14.47 -4.62 -10.35
CA SER A 97 15.34 -3.45 -10.37
C SER A 97 15.38 -2.74 -9.01
N ILE A 98 14.23 -2.51 -8.38
CA ILE A 98 14.15 -1.84 -7.07
C ILE A 98 14.77 -2.70 -5.97
N ASN A 99 14.60 -4.02 -5.97
CA ASN A 99 15.27 -4.92 -5.03
C ASN A 99 16.80 -4.82 -5.15
N ASN A 100 17.34 -4.84 -6.37
CA ASN A 100 18.78 -4.70 -6.61
C ASN A 100 19.30 -3.33 -6.13
N MET A 101 18.52 -2.27 -6.30
CA MET A 101 18.86 -0.94 -5.81
C MET A 101 18.91 -0.92 -4.28
N MET A 102 17.92 -1.52 -3.60
CA MET A 102 17.85 -1.61 -2.14
C MET A 102 19.04 -2.38 -1.57
N ASP A 103 19.35 -3.55 -2.15
CA ASP A 103 20.51 -4.36 -1.77
C ASP A 103 21.81 -3.61 -1.95
N SER A 104 22.00 -2.93 -3.08
CA SER A 104 23.21 -2.13 -3.37
C SER A 104 23.39 -1.00 -2.37
N LYS A 105 22.30 -0.31 -2.01
CA LYS A 105 22.30 0.77 -1.02
C LYS A 105 22.64 0.22 0.37
N GLY A 106 22.06 -0.90 0.78
CA GLY A 106 22.36 -1.56 2.05
C GLY A 106 23.79 -2.08 2.16
N HIS A 107 24.42 -2.45 1.03
CA HIS A 107 25.83 -2.80 0.99
C HIS A 107 26.78 -1.59 1.09
N SER A 108 26.37 -0.47 0.50
CA SER A 108 27.18 0.77 0.49
C SER A 108 27.12 1.53 1.80
N GLU A 109 25.98 1.48 2.48
CA GLU A 109 25.71 2.24 3.69
C GLU A 109 25.15 1.31 4.79
N PRO A 110 26.00 0.98 5.81
CA PRO A 110 25.61 0.03 6.86
C PRO A 110 24.32 0.37 7.62
N CYS A 111 23.94 1.65 7.71
CA CYS A 111 22.69 2.08 8.36
C CYS A 111 21.43 1.67 7.58
N TYR A 112 21.55 1.29 6.31
CA TYR A 112 20.48 0.80 5.45
C TYR A 112 20.53 -0.72 5.22
N HIS A 113 21.40 -1.42 5.95
CA HIS A 113 21.50 -2.87 5.82
C HIS A 113 20.16 -3.53 6.17
N ASN A 114 19.69 -4.39 5.28
CA ASN A 114 18.39 -5.06 5.36
C ASN A 114 17.18 -4.11 5.44
N MET A 115 17.29 -2.88 4.91
CA MET A 115 16.12 -2.04 4.76
C MET A 115 15.15 -2.66 3.76
N GLY A 116 13.87 -2.59 4.06
CA GLY A 116 12.81 -3.12 3.22
C GLY A 116 11.50 -2.40 3.46
N THR A 117 10.52 -2.74 2.67
CA THR A 117 9.17 -2.19 2.81
C THR A 117 8.12 -3.12 2.21
N THR A 118 6.90 -3.00 2.68
CA THR A 118 5.72 -3.53 1.99
C THR A 118 5.37 -2.66 0.80
N LEU A 119 4.45 -3.12 -0.02
CA LEU A 119 3.78 -2.33 -1.05
C LEU A 119 2.35 -2.82 -1.21
N VAL A 120 1.39 -1.94 -1.09
CA VAL A 120 0.02 -2.17 -1.55
C VAL A 120 -0.40 -1.00 -2.44
N ALA A 121 -1.07 -1.27 -3.57
CA ALA A 121 -1.42 -0.23 -4.52
C ALA A 121 -2.71 -0.53 -5.27
N LEU A 122 -3.37 0.55 -5.71
CA LEU A 122 -4.42 0.55 -6.73
C LEU A 122 -3.97 1.43 -7.89
N ALA A 123 -3.87 0.86 -9.07
CA ALA A 123 -3.45 1.54 -10.28
C ALA A 123 -4.58 1.55 -11.32
N TYR A 124 -4.78 2.69 -11.97
CA TYR A 124 -5.56 2.79 -13.19
C TYR A 124 -4.61 3.02 -14.36
N TYR A 125 -4.61 2.10 -15.30
CA TYR A 125 -3.74 2.13 -16.47
C TYR A 125 -4.47 1.55 -17.68
N ASN A 126 -4.45 2.27 -18.81
CA ASN A 126 -5.04 1.82 -20.08
C ASN A 126 -6.49 1.34 -19.93
N SER A 127 -7.35 2.13 -19.25
CA SER A 127 -8.76 1.84 -18.96
C SER A 127 -9.00 0.62 -18.08
N ARG A 128 -8.01 0.19 -17.33
CA ARG A 128 -8.09 -0.95 -16.41
C ARG A 128 -7.64 -0.60 -15.02
N PHE A 129 -8.26 -1.26 -14.04
CA PHE A 129 -7.84 -1.20 -12.64
C PHE A 129 -7.06 -2.44 -12.26
N TYR A 130 -5.92 -2.22 -11.61
CA TYR A 130 -5.09 -3.28 -11.06
C TYR A 130 -4.82 -2.99 -9.59
N TRP A 131 -5.03 -3.98 -8.74
CA TRP A 131 -4.44 -3.91 -7.41
C TRP A 131 -3.16 -4.74 -7.35
N MET A 132 -2.23 -4.29 -6.49
CA MET A 132 -0.93 -4.92 -6.28
C MET A 132 -0.68 -5.09 -4.80
N ASN A 133 -0.02 -6.18 -4.38
CA ASN A 133 0.38 -6.42 -3.01
C ASN A 133 1.72 -7.13 -2.91
N CYS A 134 2.58 -6.64 -2.01
CA CYS A 134 3.84 -7.26 -1.57
C CYS A 134 4.02 -6.96 -0.08
N GLY A 135 3.73 -7.91 0.79
CA GLY A 135 3.79 -7.73 2.24
C GLY A 135 2.46 -8.01 2.93
N ASP A 136 2.27 -7.43 4.09
CA ASP A 136 1.08 -7.57 4.95
C ASP A 136 0.27 -6.27 5.11
N SER A 137 0.66 -5.20 4.43
CA SER A 137 -0.24 -4.09 4.15
C SER A 137 -1.39 -4.57 3.29
N ARG A 138 -2.58 -4.01 3.47
CA ARG A 138 -3.80 -4.57 2.89
C ARG A 138 -4.52 -3.63 1.95
N ILE A 139 -5.18 -4.22 0.95
CA ILE A 139 -6.22 -3.56 0.16
C ILE A 139 -7.56 -4.23 0.42
N TYR A 140 -8.57 -3.40 0.68
CA TYR A 140 -9.97 -3.79 0.84
C TYR A 140 -10.83 -3.12 -0.21
N ARG A 141 -12.00 -3.70 -0.46
CA ARG A 141 -13.10 -3.08 -1.20
C ARG A 141 -14.36 -3.11 -0.36
N LEU A 142 -14.99 -1.95 -0.18
CA LEU A 142 -16.35 -1.83 0.33
C LEU A 142 -17.29 -1.72 -0.87
N HIS A 143 -18.25 -2.64 -0.96
CA HIS A 143 -19.27 -2.70 -1.98
C HIS A 143 -20.62 -3.02 -1.34
N ASP A 144 -21.64 -2.23 -1.64
CA ASP A 144 -22.99 -2.39 -1.07
C ASP A 144 -22.99 -2.55 0.46
N GLY A 145 -22.13 -1.78 1.15
CA GLY A 145 -22.01 -1.77 2.60
C GLY A 145 -21.21 -2.92 3.19
N SER A 146 -20.66 -3.84 2.39
CA SER A 146 -19.84 -4.95 2.86
C SER A 146 -18.38 -4.78 2.49
N LEU A 147 -17.50 -4.87 3.50
CA LEU A 147 -16.05 -4.78 3.36
C LEU A 147 -15.46 -6.15 3.07
N ARG A 148 -14.57 -6.21 2.10
CA ARG A 148 -13.84 -7.43 1.75
C ARG A 148 -12.36 -7.13 1.53
N GLN A 149 -11.47 -7.84 2.22
CA GLN A 149 -10.05 -7.84 1.91
C GLN A 149 -9.83 -8.50 0.54
N LEU A 150 -9.07 -7.83 -0.32
CA LEU A 150 -8.71 -8.32 -1.66
C LEU A 150 -7.34 -8.98 -1.67
N SER A 151 -6.36 -8.41 -0.93
CA SER A 151 -5.02 -8.97 -0.78
C SER A 151 -5.02 -10.16 0.20
N THR A 152 -3.96 -10.96 0.12
CA THR A 152 -3.62 -11.95 1.14
C THR A 152 -2.31 -11.55 1.77
N ASP A 153 -2.26 -11.40 3.09
CA ASP A 153 -1.05 -10.98 3.79
C ASP A 153 0.08 -12.00 3.56
N HIS A 154 1.23 -11.55 3.11
CA HIS A 154 2.44 -12.36 2.99
C HIS A 154 3.10 -12.52 4.36
N SER A 155 2.45 -13.27 5.22
CA SER A 155 2.87 -13.52 6.60
C SER A 155 3.08 -15.01 6.86
N LEU A 156 3.90 -15.31 7.86
CA LEU A 156 4.15 -16.70 8.27
C LEU A 156 2.86 -17.38 8.74
N THR A 157 1.96 -16.65 9.38
CA THR A 157 0.66 -17.16 9.83
C THR A 157 -0.16 -17.70 8.67
N ASN A 158 -0.23 -16.95 7.57
CA ASN A 158 -0.96 -17.38 6.37
C ASN A 158 -0.25 -18.53 5.64
N LEU A 159 1.08 -18.52 5.63
CA LEU A 159 1.87 -19.55 4.94
C LEU A 159 1.70 -20.93 5.59
N VAL A 160 1.64 -21.00 6.94
CA VAL A 160 1.56 -22.30 7.66
C VAL A 160 0.13 -22.71 7.99
N GLY A 161 -0.89 -21.91 7.65
CA GLY A 161 -2.29 -22.24 7.89
C GLY A 161 -2.65 -22.38 9.38
N GLY A 162 -1.91 -21.73 10.26
CA GLY A 162 -2.03 -21.89 11.71
C GLY A 162 -2.89 -20.83 12.37
N SER A 163 -3.93 -21.27 13.09
CA SER A 163 -4.88 -20.40 13.79
C SER A 163 -4.40 -19.88 15.16
N ASN A 164 -3.17 -20.12 15.60
CA ASN A 164 -2.82 -20.02 17.02
C ASN A 164 -1.64 -19.12 17.41
N LYS A 165 -0.99 -18.41 16.49
CA LYS A 165 -0.03 -17.36 16.87
C LYS A 165 -0.01 -16.30 15.79
N HIS A 166 -0.47 -15.11 16.10
CA HIS A 166 -0.15 -13.90 15.33
C HIS A 166 1.35 -13.68 15.40
N THR A 167 2.07 -14.24 14.45
CA THR A 167 3.47 -13.90 14.24
C THR A 167 3.49 -12.88 13.12
N ASN A 168 3.81 -11.63 13.45
CA ASN A 168 3.98 -10.54 12.49
C ASN A 168 5.25 -10.71 11.64
N TYR A 169 5.64 -11.97 11.34
CA TYR A 169 6.75 -12.24 10.45
C TYR A 169 6.28 -12.16 9.00
N ILE A 170 6.69 -11.09 8.34
CA ILE A 170 6.51 -10.92 6.89
C ILE A 170 7.39 -11.93 6.15
N THR A 171 6.80 -12.61 5.18
CA THR A 171 7.48 -13.63 4.37
C THR A 171 7.86 -13.15 2.97
N ASN A 172 7.37 -11.99 2.57
CA ASN A 172 7.64 -11.34 1.29
C ASN A 172 7.58 -9.82 1.44
N CYS A 173 8.60 -9.12 0.97
CA CYS A 173 8.71 -7.67 1.00
C CYS A 173 9.66 -7.19 -0.11
N ILE A 174 9.72 -5.91 -0.36
CA ILE A 174 10.70 -5.28 -1.25
C ILE A 174 11.94 -4.93 -0.42
N GLY A 175 13.10 -5.45 -0.79
CA GLY A 175 14.32 -5.36 0.03
C GLY A 175 14.25 -6.30 1.24
N GLY A 176 14.67 -5.83 2.42
CA GLY A 176 14.56 -6.58 3.69
C GLY A 176 15.35 -7.89 3.73
N GLY A 177 16.30 -8.09 2.83
CA GLY A 177 17.01 -9.37 2.67
C GLY A 177 16.20 -10.46 1.96
N CYS A 178 15.01 -10.15 1.44
CA CYS A 178 14.23 -11.07 0.61
C CYS A 178 14.94 -11.31 -0.73
N LYS A 179 15.38 -12.54 -0.96
CA LYS A 179 16.11 -12.90 -2.19
C LYS A 179 15.21 -13.03 -3.42
N THR A 180 13.93 -13.30 -3.21
CA THR A 180 12.93 -13.53 -4.26
C THR A 180 11.63 -12.88 -3.86
N SER A 181 11.56 -11.56 -4.02
CA SER A 181 10.30 -10.83 -3.82
C SER A 181 9.36 -11.04 -5.00
N TYR A 182 8.07 -11.02 -4.74
CA TYR A 182 7.03 -11.09 -5.76
C TYR A 182 5.89 -10.11 -5.44
N ILE A 183 5.14 -9.72 -6.45
CA ILE A 183 3.95 -8.90 -6.32
C ILE A 183 2.75 -9.72 -6.78
N ASP A 184 1.76 -9.86 -5.91
CA ASP A 184 0.43 -10.26 -6.35
C ASP A 184 -0.18 -9.09 -7.10
N MET A 185 -0.55 -9.32 -8.36
CA MET A 185 -1.20 -8.32 -9.20
C MET A 185 -2.45 -8.90 -9.85
N VAL A 186 -3.58 -8.21 -9.70
CA VAL A 186 -4.86 -8.66 -10.21
C VAL A 186 -5.56 -7.53 -10.98
N ASP A 187 -5.98 -7.84 -12.21
CA ASP A 187 -6.92 -7.00 -12.95
C ASP A 187 -8.30 -7.11 -12.29
N CYS A 188 -8.76 -6.03 -11.67
CA CYS A 188 -10.05 -5.96 -11.00
C CYS A 188 -11.08 -5.09 -11.75
N THR A 189 -10.81 -4.74 -13.00
CA THR A 189 -11.61 -3.79 -13.79
C THR A 189 -13.09 -4.12 -13.81
N GLU A 190 -13.44 -5.39 -14.03
CA GLU A 190 -14.83 -5.83 -14.10
C GLU A 190 -15.55 -5.78 -12.74
N GLN A 191 -14.80 -5.66 -11.65
CA GLN A 191 -15.33 -5.61 -10.30
C GLN A 191 -15.52 -4.16 -9.81
N VAL A 192 -14.91 -3.17 -10.46
CA VAL A 192 -14.97 -1.76 -10.05
C VAL A 192 -16.28 -1.13 -10.51
N LEU A 193 -17.10 -0.71 -9.57
CA LEU A 193 -18.41 -0.12 -9.83
C LEU A 193 -18.52 1.28 -9.20
N PRO A 194 -19.31 2.19 -9.79
CA PRO A 194 -19.63 3.46 -9.14
C PRO A 194 -20.20 3.25 -7.74
N GLY A 195 -19.70 4.00 -6.77
CA GLY A 195 -20.06 3.87 -5.36
C GLY A 195 -19.13 2.96 -4.55
N ASP A 196 -18.25 2.20 -5.19
CA ASP A 196 -17.25 1.41 -4.47
C ASP A 196 -16.25 2.29 -3.73
N VAL A 197 -15.76 1.79 -2.61
CA VAL A 197 -14.66 2.38 -1.85
C VAL A 197 -13.54 1.36 -1.73
N PHE A 198 -12.34 1.73 -2.19
CA PHE A 198 -11.13 0.98 -1.91
C PHE A 198 -10.41 1.60 -0.72
N LEU A 199 -9.88 0.74 0.15
CA LEU A 199 -9.07 1.12 1.29
C LEU A 199 -7.71 0.44 1.17
N LEU A 200 -6.63 1.23 1.17
CA LEU A 200 -5.26 0.74 1.38
C LEU A 200 -4.84 1.14 2.80
N CYS A 201 -4.21 0.22 3.52
CA CYS A 201 -3.74 0.51 4.87
C CYS A 201 -2.49 -0.29 5.24
N SER A 202 -1.67 0.26 6.14
CA SER A 202 -0.62 -0.49 6.85
C SER A 202 -1.21 -1.34 7.96
N ASP A 203 -0.41 -2.21 8.53
CA ASP A 203 -0.81 -3.08 9.64
C ASP A 203 -1.14 -2.31 10.92
N GLY A 204 -0.63 -1.08 11.09
CA GLY A 204 -0.98 -0.20 12.19
C GLY A 204 -2.47 0.15 12.28
N LEU A 205 -3.22 0.07 11.17
CA LEU A 205 -4.68 0.14 11.22
C LEU A 205 -5.28 -1.19 11.69
N THR A 206 -4.92 -2.29 11.03
CA THR A 206 -5.58 -3.60 11.21
C THR A 206 -5.12 -4.35 12.46
N CYS A 207 -4.01 -3.93 13.07
CA CYS A 207 -3.62 -4.36 14.42
C CYS A 207 -4.47 -3.70 15.52
N MET A 208 -5.07 -2.54 15.25
CA MET A 208 -5.85 -1.77 16.21
C MET A 208 -7.36 -1.93 16.02
N LEU A 209 -7.83 -2.03 14.78
CA LEU A 209 -9.24 -2.14 14.42
C LEU A 209 -9.47 -3.44 13.66
N ASN A 210 -10.53 -4.16 13.99
CA ASN A 210 -10.94 -5.33 13.23
C ASN A 210 -11.74 -4.94 11.97
N ASP A 211 -11.98 -5.91 11.08
CA ASP A 211 -12.63 -5.64 9.80
C ASP A 211 -14.06 -5.12 9.95
N GLU A 212 -14.80 -5.55 11.00
CA GLU A 212 -16.15 -5.08 11.28
C GLU A 212 -16.17 -3.60 11.74
N GLU A 213 -15.19 -3.18 12.53
CA GLU A 213 -15.04 -1.79 12.96
C GLU A 213 -14.67 -0.88 11.77
N ILE A 214 -13.77 -1.35 10.90
CA ILE A 214 -13.38 -0.63 9.67
C ILE A 214 -14.60 -0.51 8.72
N GLU A 215 -15.36 -1.60 8.54
CA GLU A 215 -16.58 -1.61 7.73
C GLU A 215 -17.58 -0.58 8.22
N GLN A 216 -17.84 -0.56 9.53
CA GLN A 216 -18.77 0.38 10.14
C GLN A 216 -18.33 1.84 9.88
N LEU A 217 -17.06 2.17 10.16
CA LEU A 217 -16.53 3.52 9.95
C LEU A 217 -16.63 3.96 8.50
N LEU A 218 -16.31 3.10 7.54
CA LEU A 218 -16.44 3.42 6.12
C LEU A 218 -17.90 3.62 5.70
N ASN A 219 -18.84 2.84 6.23
CA ASN A 219 -20.27 3.01 6.00
C ASN A 219 -20.83 4.31 6.62
N GLU A 220 -20.23 4.79 7.69
CA GLU A 220 -20.50 6.10 8.30
C GLU A 220 -19.82 7.26 7.56
N ASN A 221 -19.14 6.98 6.43
CA ASN A 221 -18.37 7.93 5.63
C ASN A 221 -17.14 8.53 6.33
N ALA A 222 -16.55 7.81 7.29
CA ALA A 222 -15.26 8.19 7.85
C ALA A 222 -14.23 8.43 6.74
N ASP A 223 -13.36 9.41 6.96
CA ASP A 223 -12.24 9.68 6.07
C ASP A 223 -10.95 9.01 6.56
N ALA A 224 -9.83 9.21 5.86
CA ALA A 224 -8.57 8.58 6.23
C ALA A 224 -8.03 9.07 7.59
N ASN A 225 -8.25 10.34 7.94
CA ASN A 225 -7.90 10.87 9.26
C ASN A 225 -8.71 10.22 10.36
N ASP A 226 -10.01 10.03 10.14
CA ASP A 226 -10.89 9.41 11.13
C ASP A 226 -10.45 7.98 11.45
N LEU A 227 -10.10 7.20 10.42
CA LEU A 227 -9.59 5.83 10.60
C LEU A 227 -8.24 5.83 11.35
N CYS A 228 -7.29 6.67 10.95
CA CYS A 228 -6.01 6.81 11.64
C CYS A 228 -6.21 7.21 13.11
N GLN A 229 -7.09 8.18 13.37
CA GLN A 229 -7.37 8.65 14.73
C GLN A 229 -7.99 7.56 15.59
N LYS A 230 -8.90 6.76 15.03
CA LYS A 230 -9.49 5.61 15.74
C LYS A 230 -8.45 4.56 16.10
N ALA A 231 -7.52 4.23 15.19
CA ALA A 231 -6.42 3.32 15.48
C ALA A 231 -5.47 3.88 16.57
N ILE A 232 -5.18 5.18 16.53
CA ILE A 232 -4.38 5.87 17.55
C ILE A 232 -5.09 5.83 18.92
N GLU A 233 -6.39 6.11 18.98
CA GLU A 233 -7.21 6.01 20.21
C GLU A 233 -7.27 4.58 20.77
N ALA A 234 -7.23 3.56 19.90
CA ALA A 234 -7.19 2.15 20.28
C ALA A 234 -5.82 1.68 20.79
N GLY A 235 -4.80 2.54 20.73
CA GLY A 235 -3.45 2.25 21.27
C GLY A 235 -2.31 2.78 20.43
N GLY A 236 -2.46 2.84 19.09
CA GLY A 236 -1.47 3.41 18.17
C GLY A 236 -0.07 2.80 18.31
N TYR A 237 0.04 1.48 18.42
CA TYR A 237 1.32 0.81 18.72
C TYR A 237 2.32 0.89 17.57
N ASP A 238 1.84 1.09 16.34
CA ASP A 238 2.67 1.25 15.16
C ASP A 238 2.34 2.54 14.41
N ASN A 239 3.12 2.83 13.35
CA ASN A 239 2.76 3.81 12.36
C ASN A 239 1.42 3.41 11.75
N VAL A 240 0.56 4.35 11.49
CA VAL A 240 -0.77 4.11 10.91
C VAL A 240 -0.95 4.95 9.66
N SER A 241 -1.15 4.26 8.55
CA SER A 241 -1.34 4.88 7.25
C SER A 241 -2.55 4.31 6.55
N VAL A 242 -3.34 5.19 5.97
CA VAL A 242 -4.62 4.89 5.33
C VAL A 242 -4.75 5.69 4.04
N CYS A 243 -5.26 5.05 2.99
CA CYS A 243 -5.72 5.73 1.80
C CYS A 243 -7.08 5.19 1.37
N ILE A 244 -8.07 6.07 1.28
CA ILE A 244 -9.44 5.78 0.84
C ILE A 244 -9.61 6.32 -0.58
N ILE A 245 -10.08 5.47 -1.50
CA ILE A 245 -10.36 5.82 -2.90
C ILE A 245 -11.82 5.51 -3.17
N LYS A 246 -12.64 6.54 -3.35
CA LYS A 246 -14.07 6.41 -3.71
C LYS A 246 -14.25 6.53 -5.21
N ILE A 247 -14.97 5.59 -5.82
CA ILE A 247 -15.34 5.58 -7.24
C ILE A 247 -16.64 6.39 -7.41
N VAL A 248 -16.57 7.52 -8.12
CA VAL A 248 -17.66 8.49 -8.27
C VAL A 248 -18.08 8.63 -9.73
#